data_5a42a3f20f3c6d52b6afe660b4c94597
#
_entry.id   5a42a3f20f3c6d52b6afe660b4c94597
#
_cell.length_a   1.000
_cell.length_b   1.000
_cell.length_c   1.000
_cell.angle_alpha   90.00
_cell.angle_beta   90.00
_cell.angle_gamma   90.00
#
_symmetry.space_group_name_H-M   'P 1'
#
loop_
_entity.id
_entity.type
_entity.pdbx_description
1 polymer ?
#
loop_
_entity_poly.entity_id
_entity_poly.type
_entity_poly.pdbx_seq_one_letter_code
_entity_poly.pdbx_strand_id
1 'polypeptide(L)'
;YTRLLSTEEYGIYDIYLTTITLLIPILSLNIVEGVMRFALDKKIEKSSVFSIGIKIIIKSVLYCTILMVINYFTNFISIFNKYPQYFLLYYVLNIIYDLVTQFAKSIDKIFDFAVASILNSLTMLLLNILFLVVFKMKLNGYFLANCLAFALPVMYLTIRLKLWKYIKIKSNDNELKKQMIKYSSPLILNNIGWWITNASDRYILTVMKGLSENGIYSVSYKIPSVLNVVQTIFSQAWIMSAVKAYNEQEEEFISQTYKTYNCVFVLLCSIIIIFTKLITKILVANDFYIAWKYAPFLMISVLFT
;
A
#
# COMPACT_ATOMS: atom_id res chain seq x y z
N TYR A 1 3.53 -6.53 -17.39
CA TYR A 1 4.78 -5.81 -17.11
C TYR A 1 6.02 -6.70 -17.18
N THR A 2 6.02 -7.94 -16.69
CA THR A 2 7.17 -8.85 -16.74
C THR A 2 7.66 -9.20 -18.14
N ARG A 3 6.85 -8.96 -19.18
CA ARG A 3 7.25 -9.12 -20.60
C ARG A 3 7.86 -7.86 -21.21
N LEU A 4 7.79 -6.73 -20.51
CA LEU A 4 8.09 -5.40 -21.07
C LEU A 4 9.16 -4.65 -20.27
N LEU A 5 9.38 -5.04 -19.00
CA LEU A 5 10.40 -4.51 -18.10
C LEU A 5 11.49 -5.56 -17.87
N SER A 6 12.72 -5.11 -17.72
CA SER A 6 13.80 -5.97 -17.23
C SER A 6 13.65 -6.25 -15.74
N THR A 7 14.35 -7.28 -15.24
CA THR A 7 14.39 -7.61 -13.81
C THR A 7 14.98 -6.46 -13.00
N GLU A 8 16.00 -5.77 -13.52
CA GLU A 8 16.59 -4.59 -12.86
C GLU A 8 15.60 -3.43 -12.80
N GLU A 9 14.92 -3.10 -13.92
CA GLU A 9 13.90 -2.04 -13.95
C GLU A 9 12.78 -2.28 -12.94
N TYR A 10 12.33 -3.53 -12.85
CA TYR A 10 11.30 -3.89 -11.86
C TYR A 10 11.84 -3.82 -10.43
N GLY A 11 13.09 -4.20 -10.20
CA GLY A 11 13.75 -4.07 -8.90
C GLY A 11 13.89 -2.61 -8.45
N ILE A 12 14.23 -1.68 -9.36
CA ILE A 12 14.26 -0.24 -9.09
C ILE A 12 12.88 0.23 -8.63
N TYR A 13 11.84 -0.10 -9.40
CA TYR A 13 10.47 0.28 -9.06
C TYR A 13 10.05 -0.24 -7.68
N ASP A 14 10.36 -1.49 -7.38
CA ASP A 14 10.00 -2.13 -6.12
C ASP A 14 10.68 -1.46 -4.91
N ILE A 15 11.96 -1.11 -5.01
CA ILE A 15 12.68 -0.36 -3.96
C ILE A 15 12.06 1.03 -3.75
N TYR A 16 11.64 1.72 -4.83
CA TYR A 16 10.94 3.02 -4.72
C TYR A 16 9.66 2.89 -3.93
N LEU A 17 8.79 1.92 -4.29
CA LEU A 17 7.55 1.67 -3.57
C LEU A 17 7.78 1.32 -2.10
N THR A 18 8.69 0.41 -1.87
CA THR A 18 9.01 -0.08 -0.52
C THR A 18 9.51 1.07 0.37
N THR A 19 10.34 1.97 -0.18
CA THR A 19 10.80 3.16 0.55
C THR A 19 9.65 4.12 0.82
N ILE A 20 8.80 4.39 -0.16
CA ILE A 20 7.68 5.32 -0.02
C ILE A 20 6.70 4.82 1.03
N THR A 21 6.39 3.52 1.05
CA THR A 21 5.49 2.93 2.08
C THR A 21 6.04 3.04 3.49
N LEU A 22 7.38 3.06 3.67
CA LEU A 22 8.01 3.35 4.95
C LEU A 22 7.96 4.84 5.30
N LEU A 23 8.26 5.71 4.33
CA LEU A 23 8.36 7.15 4.58
C LEU A 23 7.02 7.82 4.84
N ILE A 24 5.93 7.35 4.22
CA ILE A 24 4.60 7.93 4.40
C ILE A 24 4.22 8.01 5.88
N PRO A 25 4.15 6.92 6.67
CA PRO A 25 3.75 7.00 8.07
C PRO A 25 4.73 7.80 8.92
N ILE A 26 6.02 7.76 8.63
CA ILE A 26 7.05 8.48 9.39
C ILE A 26 6.91 10.00 9.18
N LEU A 27 6.94 10.45 7.93
CA LEU A 27 6.97 11.88 7.61
C LEU A 27 5.62 12.57 7.83
N SER A 28 4.52 11.83 7.68
CA SER A 28 3.17 12.35 7.92
C SER A 28 2.70 12.19 9.37
N LEU A 29 3.52 11.61 10.25
CA LEU A 29 3.12 11.23 11.61
C LEU A 29 1.89 10.30 11.61
N ASN A 30 1.73 9.51 10.56
CA ASN A 30 0.59 8.62 10.33
C ASN A 30 -0.78 9.31 10.49
N ILE A 31 -0.86 10.61 10.15
CA ILE A 31 -2.01 11.47 10.40
C ILE A 31 -3.28 11.00 9.72
N VAL A 32 -3.16 10.21 8.65
CA VAL A 32 -4.30 9.65 7.91
C VAL A 32 -5.18 8.79 8.83
N GLU A 33 -4.58 7.99 9.72
CA GLU A 33 -5.30 7.22 10.74
C GLU A 33 -5.97 8.14 11.77
N GLY A 34 -5.30 9.23 12.15
CA GLY A 34 -5.89 10.27 12.99
C GLY A 34 -7.11 10.90 12.32
N VAL A 35 -7.03 11.24 11.03
CA VAL A 35 -8.17 11.78 10.28
C VAL A 35 -9.33 10.80 10.27
N MET A 36 -9.08 9.52 9.98
CA MET A 36 -10.12 8.51 10.00
C MET A 36 -10.80 8.42 11.37
N ARG A 37 -10.03 8.30 12.45
CA ARG A 37 -10.55 8.13 13.81
C ARG A 37 -11.37 9.34 14.29
N PHE A 38 -10.84 10.55 14.09
CA PHE A 38 -11.48 11.76 14.60
C PHE A 38 -12.64 12.26 13.76
N ALA A 39 -12.64 11.99 12.43
CA ALA A 39 -13.77 12.33 11.57
C ALA A 39 -14.98 11.39 11.74
N LEU A 40 -14.81 10.20 12.32
CA LEU A 40 -15.90 9.32 12.74
C LEU A 40 -16.69 9.87 13.94
N ASP A 41 -16.04 10.69 14.79
CA ASP A 41 -16.71 11.27 15.95
C ASP A 41 -17.69 12.37 15.51
N LYS A 42 -18.97 12.17 15.84
CA LYS A 42 -20.04 13.11 15.50
C LYS A 42 -19.94 14.46 16.20
N LYS A 43 -19.20 14.54 17.32
CA LYS A 43 -19.01 15.77 18.08
C LYS A 43 -17.91 16.66 17.51
N ILE A 44 -17.04 16.13 16.66
CA ILE A 44 -15.91 16.85 16.11
C ILE A 44 -16.24 17.36 14.69
N GLU A 45 -15.88 18.60 14.45
CA GLU A 45 -16.11 19.21 13.15
C GLU A 45 -15.21 18.59 12.07
N LYS A 46 -15.80 17.90 11.09
CA LYS A 46 -15.10 17.18 10.03
C LYS A 46 -14.17 18.07 9.19
N SER A 47 -14.55 19.33 8.99
CA SER A 47 -13.73 20.30 8.25
C SER A 47 -12.45 20.67 9.00
N SER A 48 -12.50 20.79 10.33
CA SER A 48 -11.29 21.00 11.14
C SER A 48 -10.33 19.81 11.07
N VAL A 49 -10.86 18.58 11.19
CA VAL A 49 -10.09 17.33 11.08
C VAL A 49 -9.39 17.23 9.72
N PHE A 50 -10.15 17.42 8.63
CA PHE A 50 -9.62 17.32 7.27
C PHE A 50 -8.56 18.39 6.98
N SER A 51 -8.80 19.64 7.43
CA SER A 51 -7.84 20.74 7.29
C SER A 51 -6.52 20.49 8.05
N ILE A 52 -6.58 19.91 9.23
CA ILE A 52 -5.39 19.50 9.99
C ILE A 52 -4.62 18.42 9.24
N GLY A 53 -5.33 17.41 8.72
CA GLY A 53 -4.74 16.35 7.89
C GLY A 53 -3.97 16.92 6.70
N ILE A 54 -4.60 17.79 5.90
CA ILE A 54 -3.95 18.44 4.76
C ILE A 54 -2.71 19.23 5.18
N LYS A 55 -2.80 20.05 6.25
CA LYS A 55 -1.65 20.86 6.72
C LYS A 55 -0.45 20.00 7.11
N ILE A 56 -0.69 18.84 7.72
CA ILE A 56 0.38 17.91 8.10
C ILE A 56 0.94 17.21 6.85
N ILE A 57 0.10 16.81 5.90
CA ILE A 57 0.54 16.22 4.64
C ILE A 57 1.39 17.18 3.82
N ILE A 58 1.02 18.46 3.73
CA ILE A 58 1.84 19.46 3.05
C ILE A 58 3.24 19.55 3.68
N LYS A 59 3.33 19.52 5.01
CA LYS A 59 4.63 19.46 5.71
C LYS A 59 5.40 18.18 5.41
N SER A 60 4.70 17.05 5.38
CA SER A 60 5.28 15.75 5.04
C SER A 60 5.88 15.74 3.62
N VAL A 61 5.16 16.30 2.65
CA VAL A 61 5.66 16.49 1.27
C VAL A 61 6.91 17.38 1.25
N LEU A 62 6.91 18.48 2.00
CA LEU A 62 8.08 19.37 2.12
C LEU A 62 9.28 18.62 2.69
N TYR A 63 9.10 17.85 3.78
CA TYR A 63 10.18 17.04 4.36
C TYR A 63 10.69 15.97 3.39
N CYS A 64 9.79 15.27 2.67
CA CYS A 64 10.18 14.32 1.65
C CYS A 64 11.00 15.00 0.54
N THR A 65 10.58 16.18 0.08
CA THR A 65 11.33 16.94 -0.93
C THR A 65 12.71 17.35 -0.43
N ILE A 66 12.83 17.82 0.81
CA ILE A 66 14.11 18.15 1.44
C ILE A 66 15.04 16.92 1.49
N LEU A 67 14.51 15.77 1.92
CA LEU A 67 15.28 14.52 1.96
C LEU A 67 15.77 14.11 0.57
N MET A 68 14.94 14.24 -0.47
CA MET A 68 15.35 13.95 -1.84
C MET A 68 16.39 14.93 -2.37
N VAL A 69 16.30 16.21 -2.04
CA VAL A 69 17.31 17.22 -2.39
C VAL A 69 18.65 16.91 -1.70
N ILE A 70 18.62 16.58 -0.40
CA ILE A 70 19.83 16.16 0.33
C ILE A 70 20.45 14.92 -0.32
N ASN A 71 19.62 13.91 -0.62
CA ASN A 71 20.12 12.70 -1.28
C ASN A 71 20.74 13.00 -2.66
N TYR A 72 20.16 13.94 -3.42
CA TYR A 72 20.68 14.34 -4.72
C TYR A 72 22.10 14.91 -4.62
N PHE A 73 22.35 15.79 -3.64
CA PHE A 73 23.67 16.41 -3.42
C PHE A 73 24.68 15.46 -2.76
N THR A 74 24.24 14.62 -1.82
CA THR A 74 25.14 13.71 -1.10
C THR A 74 25.37 12.40 -1.84
N ASN A 75 24.49 12.06 -2.79
CA ASN A 75 24.45 10.78 -3.50
C ASN A 75 24.49 9.56 -2.55
N PHE A 76 23.88 9.70 -1.36
CA PHE A 76 23.91 8.67 -0.32
C PHE A 76 23.24 7.37 -0.79
N ILE A 77 22.10 7.48 -1.50
CA ILE A 77 21.43 6.35 -2.14
C ILE A 77 21.25 6.67 -3.62
N SER A 78 22.23 6.27 -4.44
CA SER A 78 22.31 6.58 -5.86
C SER A 78 21.10 6.11 -6.68
N ILE A 79 20.41 5.05 -6.23
CA ILE A 79 19.21 4.51 -6.90
C ILE A 79 18.13 5.59 -7.03
N PHE A 80 17.89 6.40 -5.99
CA PHE A 80 16.83 7.42 -6.00
C PHE A 80 17.17 8.64 -6.88
N ASN A 81 18.43 8.82 -7.24
CA ASN A 81 18.86 9.88 -8.14
C ASN A 81 18.58 9.56 -9.62
N LYS A 82 18.24 8.29 -9.96
CA LYS A 82 17.90 7.91 -11.34
C LYS A 82 16.54 8.48 -11.79
N TYR A 83 15.55 8.52 -10.90
CA TYR A 83 14.18 8.92 -11.21
C TYR A 83 13.53 9.74 -10.08
N PRO A 84 14.15 10.83 -9.58
CA PRO A 84 13.69 11.55 -8.39
C PRO A 84 12.27 12.15 -8.55
N GLN A 85 11.92 12.55 -9.78
CA GLN A 85 10.61 13.11 -10.10
C GLN A 85 9.48 12.10 -9.86
N TYR A 86 9.68 10.82 -10.19
CA TYR A 86 8.66 9.79 -9.98
C TYR A 86 8.53 9.41 -8.52
N PHE A 87 9.62 9.47 -7.75
CA PHE A 87 9.58 9.25 -6.31
C PHE A 87 8.68 10.28 -5.63
N LEU A 88 8.92 11.55 -5.89
CA LEU A 88 8.12 12.64 -5.31
C LEU A 88 6.67 12.61 -5.80
N LEU A 89 6.45 12.39 -7.09
CA LEU A 89 5.11 12.33 -7.67
C LEU A 89 4.29 11.19 -7.05
N TYR A 90 4.89 10.00 -6.93
CA TYR A 90 4.24 8.85 -6.32
C TYR A 90 3.94 9.10 -4.84
N TYR A 91 4.91 9.65 -4.08
CA TYR A 91 4.73 9.98 -2.68
C TYR A 91 3.54 10.94 -2.48
N VAL A 92 3.49 12.02 -3.25
CA VAL A 92 2.42 13.04 -3.14
C VAL A 92 1.06 12.46 -3.49
N LEU A 93 0.96 11.77 -4.61
CA LEU A 93 -0.34 11.23 -5.07
C LEU A 93 -0.85 10.10 -4.17
N ASN A 94 0.04 9.25 -3.68
CA ASN A 94 -0.31 8.16 -2.78
C ASN A 94 -0.84 8.71 -1.44
N ILE A 95 -0.11 9.61 -0.78
CA ILE A 95 -0.54 10.14 0.52
C ILE A 95 -1.84 10.96 0.44
N ILE A 96 -2.07 11.68 -0.69
CA ILE A 96 -3.33 12.39 -0.92
C ILE A 96 -4.46 11.37 -1.14
N TYR A 97 -4.22 10.32 -1.91
CA TYR A 97 -5.19 9.25 -2.12
C TYR A 97 -5.59 8.59 -0.80
N ASP A 98 -4.62 8.27 0.05
CA ASP A 98 -4.88 7.68 1.37
C ASP A 98 -5.71 8.62 2.25
N LEU A 99 -5.37 9.91 2.29
CA LEU A 99 -6.15 10.90 3.05
C LEU A 99 -7.60 10.96 2.58
N VAL A 100 -7.81 11.10 1.28
CA VAL A 100 -9.15 11.32 0.71
C VAL A 100 -10.02 10.09 0.85
N THR A 101 -9.44 8.89 0.67
CA THR A 101 -10.15 7.62 0.81
C THR A 101 -10.50 7.32 2.26
N GLN A 102 -9.59 7.54 3.21
CA GLN A 102 -9.88 7.36 4.63
C GLN A 102 -10.89 8.39 5.14
N PHE A 103 -10.80 9.63 4.67
CA PHE A 103 -11.82 10.64 4.98
C PHE A 103 -13.19 10.27 4.41
N ALA A 104 -13.27 9.76 3.18
CA ALA A 104 -14.53 9.31 2.59
C ALA A 104 -15.20 8.21 3.44
N LYS A 105 -14.42 7.24 3.93
CA LYS A 105 -14.91 6.20 4.86
C LYS A 105 -15.43 6.80 6.16
N SER A 106 -14.70 7.73 6.75
CA SER A 106 -15.04 8.34 8.04
C SER A 106 -16.30 9.23 8.02
N ILE A 107 -16.71 9.68 6.83
CA ILE A 107 -17.96 10.43 6.65
C ILE A 107 -19.10 9.57 6.09
N ASP A 108 -19.03 8.24 6.26
CA ASP A 108 -20.02 7.26 5.81
C ASP A 108 -20.24 7.21 4.30
N LYS A 109 -19.24 7.60 3.50
CA LYS A 109 -19.26 7.54 2.03
C LYS A 109 -18.57 6.27 1.50
N ILE A 110 -18.96 5.13 2.07
CA ILE A 110 -18.34 3.82 1.76
C ILE A 110 -18.53 3.45 0.28
N PHE A 111 -19.67 3.78 -0.31
CA PHE A 111 -19.90 3.54 -1.74
C PHE A 111 -18.95 4.35 -2.62
N ASP A 112 -18.77 5.65 -2.34
CA ASP A 112 -17.84 6.50 -3.10
C ASP A 112 -16.38 6.03 -2.92
N PHE A 113 -16.02 5.54 -1.72
CA PHE A 113 -14.73 4.89 -1.47
C PHE A 113 -14.54 3.62 -2.33
N ALA A 114 -15.56 2.75 -2.41
CA ALA A 114 -15.50 1.54 -3.23
C ALA A 114 -15.34 1.88 -4.71
N VAL A 115 -16.07 2.85 -5.22
CA VAL A 115 -15.94 3.36 -6.61
C VAL A 115 -14.51 3.89 -6.84
N ALA A 116 -13.97 4.69 -5.93
CA ALA A 116 -12.61 5.22 -6.04
C ALA A 116 -11.54 4.11 -6.08
N SER A 117 -11.72 3.04 -5.29
CA SER A 117 -10.81 1.88 -5.28
C SER A 117 -10.87 1.09 -6.59
N ILE A 118 -12.05 0.93 -7.16
CA ILE A 118 -12.24 0.30 -8.48
C ILE A 118 -11.60 1.18 -9.57
N LEU A 119 -11.85 2.49 -9.52
CA LEU A 119 -11.23 3.45 -10.45
C LEU A 119 -9.70 3.39 -10.37
N ASN A 120 -9.12 3.31 -9.17
CA ASN A 120 -7.67 3.16 -8.99
C ASN A 120 -7.14 1.93 -9.74
N SER A 121 -7.76 0.77 -9.51
CA SER A 121 -7.33 -0.49 -10.11
C SER A 121 -7.51 -0.51 -11.63
N LEU A 122 -8.64 -0.01 -12.13
CA LEU A 122 -8.90 0.07 -13.57
C LEU A 122 -7.96 1.07 -14.26
N THR A 123 -7.76 2.24 -13.67
CA THR A 123 -6.84 3.25 -14.20
C THR A 123 -5.42 2.72 -14.25
N MET A 124 -4.96 2.07 -13.17
CA MET A 124 -3.64 1.44 -13.12
C MET A 124 -3.47 0.41 -14.26
N LEU A 125 -4.48 -0.45 -14.48
CA LEU A 125 -4.44 -1.47 -15.52
C LEU A 125 -4.41 -0.84 -16.92
N LEU A 126 -5.33 0.08 -17.20
CA LEU A 126 -5.44 0.74 -18.51
C LEU A 126 -4.20 1.57 -18.85
N LEU A 127 -3.69 2.37 -17.90
CA LEU A 127 -2.51 3.18 -18.12
C LEU A 127 -1.24 2.33 -18.26
N ASN A 128 -1.12 1.21 -17.54
CA ASN A 128 -0.01 0.28 -17.77
C ASN A 128 -0.05 -0.30 -19.17
N ILE A 129 -1.22 -0.70 -19.69
CA ILE A 129 -1.33 -1.15 -21.07
C ILE A 129 -0.96 -0.02 -22.04
N LEU A 130 -1.49 1.18 -21.84
CA LEU A 130 -1.24 2.32 -22.71
C LEU A 130 0.24 2.71 -22.75
N PHE A 131 0.87 2.89 -21.60
CA PHE A 131 2.26 3.38 -21.53
C PHE A 131 3.29 2.30 -21.83
N LEU A 132 3.05 1.05 -21.44
CA LEU A 132 4.01 -0.03 -21.66
C LEU A 132 3.84 -0.67 -23.03
N VAL A 133 2.61 -0.92 -23.49
CA VAL A 133 2.36 -1.66 -24.75
C VAL A 133 2.30 -0.70 -25.93
N VAL A 134 1.47 0.36 -25.84
CA VAL A 134 1.25 1.28 -26.98
C VAL A 134 2.43 2.25 -27.10
N PHE A 135 2.76 2.98 -26.02
CA PHE A 135 3.84 3.98 -26.06
C PHE A 135 5.23 3.41 -25.82
N LYS A 136 5.36 2.17 -25.38
CA LYS A 136 6.64 1.45 -25.14
C LYS A 136 7.62 2.23 -24.25
N MET A 137 7.09 2.95 -23.25
CA MET A 137 7.86 3.85 -22.36
C MET A 137 8.69 3.12 -21.31
N LYS A 138 8.68 1.77 -21.29
CA LYS A 138 9.42 0.95 -20.31
C LYS A 138 9.17 1.40 -18.87
N LEU A 139 10.22 1.51 -18.04
CA LEU A 139 10.15 1.88 -16.63
C LEU A 139 9.48 3.24 -16.40
N ASN A 140 9.75 4.25 -17.25
CA ASN A 140 9.10 5.56 -17.14
C ASN A 140 7.59 5.47 -17.28
N GLY A 141 7.11 4.66 -18.23
CA GLY A 141 5.68 4.40 -18.42
C GLY A 141 5.06 3.68 -17.23
N TYR A 142 5.80 2.74 -16.65
CA TYR A 142 5.35 2.00 -15.46
C TYR A 142 5.20 2.92 -14.23
N PHE A 143 6.19 3.79 -13.98
CA PHE A 143 6.09 4.80 -12.94
C PHE A 143 4.91 5.74 -13.17
N LEU A 144 4.79 6.31 -14.39
CA LEU A 144 3.70 7.22 -14.73
C LEU A 144 2.32 6.57 -14.55
N ALA A 145 2.13 5.34 -15.03
CA ALA A 145 0.87 4.63 -14.88
C ALA A 145 0.46 4.49 -13.41
N ASN A 146 1.41 4.08 -12.57
CA ASN A 146 1.16 3.88 -11.15
C ASN A 146 0.94 5.20 -10.40
N CYS A 147 1.63 6.28 -10.77
CA CYS A 147 1.37 7.61 -10.21
C CYS A 147 -0.01 8.12 -10.60
N LEU A 148 -0.35 8.09 -11.89
CA LEU A 148 -1.62 8.60 -12.39
C LEU A 148 -2.83 7.76 -11.96
N ALA A 149 -2.61 6.48 -11.61
CA ALA A 149 -3.65 5.63 -11.05
C ALA A 149 -4.27 6.22 -9.78
N PHE A 150 -3.51 6.97 -8.98
CA PHE A 150 -4.04 7.68 -7.81
C PHE A 150 -4.76 8.97 -8.16
N ALA A 151 -4.40 9.64 -9.26
CA ALA A 151 -4.91 10.96 -9.59
C ALA A 151 -6.41 10.95 -9.92
N LEU A 152 -6.88 9.98 -10.73
CA LEU A 152 -8.29 9.90 -11.10
C LEU A 152 -9.23 9.67 -9.91
N PRO A 153 -9.00 8.70 -9.01
CA PRO A 153 -9.86 8.53 -7.84
C PRO A 153 -9.79 9.71 -6.88
N VAL A 154 -8.64 10.37 -6.72
CA VAL A 154 -8.53 11.61 -5.95
C VAL A 154 -9.40 12.71 -6.55
N MET A 155 -9.35 12.89 -7.87
CA MET A 155 -10.19 13.86 -8.57
C MET A 155 -11.68 13.53 -8.43
N TYR A 156 -12.06 12.26 -8.61
CA TYR A 156 -13.43 11.79 -8.43
C TYR A 156 -13.95 12.11 -7.02
N LEU A 157 -13.25 11.69 -5.97
CA LEU A 157 -13.68 11.93 -4.59
C LEU A 157 -13.70 13.41 -4.25
N THR A 158 -12.72 14.18 -4.73
CA THR A 158 -12.66 15.62 -4.51
C THR A 158 -13.89 16.32 -5.08
N ILE A 159 -14.28 15.99 -6.31
CA ILE A 159 -15.44 16.58 -6.97
C ILE A 159 -16.74 16.06 -6.34
N ARG A 160 -16.86 14.76 -6.19
CA ARG A 160 -18.08 14.09 -5.70
C ARG A 160 -18.45 14.49 -4.28
N LEU A 161 -17.47 14.56 -3.39
CA LEU A 161 -17.66 14.92 -1.99
C LEU A 161 -17.49 16.41 -1.73
N LYS A 162 -17.15 17.19 -2.76
CA LYS A 162 -16.90 18.66 -2.65
C LYS A 162 -15.87 18.95 -1.55
N LEU A 163 -14.73 18.23 -1.55
CA LEU A 163 -13.75 18.25 -0.46
C LEU A 163 -13.20 19.65 -0.18
N TRP A 164 -13.23 20.57 -1.16
CA TRP A 164 -12.85 21.97 -0.95
C TRP A 164 -13.68 22.67 0.12
N LYS A 165 -14.93 22.22 0.39
CA LYS A 165 -15.78 22.77 1.46
C LYS A 165 -15.28 22.38 2.86
N TYR A 166 -14.48 21.32 2.97
CA TYR A 166 -13.90 20.88 4.23
C TYR A 166 -12.53 21.53 4.50
N ILE A 167 -12.01 22.37 3.59
CA ILE A 167 -10.72 23.04 3.78
C ILE A 167 -10.97 24.40 4.44
N LYS A 168 -10.51 24.51 5.70
CA LYS A 168 -10.52 25.76 6.47
C LYS A 168 -9.10 26.29 6.63
N ILE A 169 -8.77 27.38 5.94
CA ILE A 169 -7.42 27.98 5.96
C ILE A 169 -7.08 28.47 7.37
N LYS A 170 -8.03 29.09 8.07
CA LYS A 170 -7.86 29.68 9.42
C LYS A 170 -8.17 28.74 10.59
N SER A 171 -8.49 27.47 10.36
CA SER A 171 -8.69 26.53 11.46
C SER A 171 -7.37 26.32 12.21
N ASN A 172 -7.26 26.86 13.40
CA ASN A 172 -6.08 26.76 14.26
C ASN A 172 -6.45 26.06 15.58
N ASP A 173 -7.20 24.96 15.46
CA ASP A 173 -7.51 24.12 16.60
C ASP A 173 -6.26 23.30 17.00
N ASN A 174 -5.40 23.97 17.77
CA ASN A 174 -4.15 23.38 18.23
C ASN A 174 -4.38 22.19 19.18
N GLU A 175 -5.47 22.20 19.94
CA GLU A 175 -5.81 21.11 20.86
C GLU A 175 -6.22 19.86 20.08
N LEU A 176 -7.14 20.00 19.12
CA LEU A 176 -7.54 18.90 18.24
C LEU A 176 -6.33 18.34 17.46
N LYS A 177 -5.47 19.22 16.93
CA LYS A 177 -4.24 18.79 16.24
C LYS A 177 -3.32 17.98 17.15
N LYS A 178 -3.13 18.41 18.41
CA LYS A 178 -2.31 17.71 19.40
C LYS A 178 -2.90 16.33 19.71
N GLN A 179 -4.22 16.24 19.89
CA GLN A 179 -4.92 14.98 20.13
C GLN A 179 -4.78 14.03 18.92
N MET A 180 -4.97 14.52 17.70
CA MET A 180 -4.80 13.72 16.48
C MET A 180 -3.37 13.17 16.36
N ILE A 181 -2.34 13.99 16.58
CA ILE A 181 -0.94 13.56 16.52
C ILE A 181 -0.64 12.58 17.66
N LYS A 182 -1.11 12.84 18.89
CA LYS A 182 -0.92 11.93 20.04
C LYS A 182 -1.52 10.55 19.76
N TYR A 183 -2.64 10.49 19.06
CA TYR A 183 -3.26 9.23 18.66
C TYR A 183 -2.48 8.52 17.54
N SER A 184 -2.08 9.26 16.48
CA SER A 184 -1.52 8.66 15.28
C SER A 184 -0.02 8.33 15.38
N SER A 185 0.77 9.10 16.16
CA SER A 185 2.22 8.90 16.24
C SER A 185 2.66 7.56 16.83
N PRO A 186 2.01 6.96 17.84
CA PRO A 186 2.39 5.61 18.29
C PRO A 186 2.16 4.53 17.22
N LEU A 187 1.21 4.72 16.31
CA LEU A 187 0.92 3.79 15.23
C LEU A 187 2.05 3.73 14.19
N ILE A 188 2.97 4.72 14.18
CA ILE A 188 4.15 4.68 13.32
C ILE A 188 5.01 3.45 13.63
N LEU A 189 5.20 3.13 14.91
CA LEU A 189 5.99 1.95 15.32
C LEU A 189 5.38 0.66 14.81
N ASN A 190 4.05 0.56 14.85
CA ASN A 190 3.32 -0.57 14.30
C ASN A 190 3.55 -0.69 12.77
N ASN A 191 3.43 0.41 12.03
CA ASN A 191 3.67 0.43 10.58
C ASN A 191 5.12 0.09 10.22
N ILE A 192 6.09 0.56 11.01
CA ILE A 192 7.51 0.19 10.84
C ILE A 192 7.69 -1.31 11.10
N GLY A 193 7.08 -1.85 12.16
CA GLY A 193 7.11 -3.29 12.44
C GLY A 193 6.56 -4.12 11.27
N TRP A 194 5.41 -3.75 10.75
CA TRP A 194 4.84 -4.37 9.56
C TRP A 194 5.73 -4.25 8.33
N TRP A 195 6.34 -3.08 8.13
CA TRP A 195 7.27 -2.86 7.02
C TRP A 195 8.53 -3.73 7.16
N ILE A 196 9.11 -3.82 8.37
CA ILE A 196 10.27 -4.69 8.63
C ILE A 196 9.92 -6.14 8.27
N THR A 197 8.78 -6.63 8.71
CA THR A 197 8.34 -8.00 8.47
C THR A 197 8.09 -8.31 6.98
N ASN A 198 7.55 -7.34 6.24
CA ASN A 198 7.06 -7.60 4.87
C ASN A 198 7.96 -7.05 3.76
N ALA A 199 8.95 -6.23 4.08
CA ALA A 199 9.67 -5.48 3.05
C ALA A 199 11.17 -5.31 3.27
N SER A 200 11.71 -5.55 4.48
CA SER A 200 13.14 -5.37 4.76
C SER A 200 14.03 -6.32 3.99
N ASP A 201 13.53 -7.52 3.71
CA ASP A 201 14.20 -8.55 2.92
C ASP A 201 14.60 -8.07 1.51
N ARG A 202 13.80 -7.18 0.90
CA ARG A 202 14.10 -6.59 -0.42
C ARG A 202 15.33 -5.69 -0.39
N TYR A 203 15.53 -4.95 0.70
CA TYR A 203 16.73 -4.14 0.88
C TYR A 203 17.96 -5.02 1.10
N ILE A 204 17.86 -6.02 1.96
CA ILE A 204 18.94 -6.96 2.21
C ILE A 204 19.33 -7.66 0.90
N LEU A 205 18.35 -8.14 0.14
CA LEU A 205 18.58 -8.79 -1.13
C LEU A 205 19.23 -7.84 -2.16
N THR A 206 18.75 -6.60 -2.23
CA THR A 206 19.31 -5.60 -3.14
C THR A 206 20.77 -5.29 -2.82
N VAL A 207 21.13 -5.18 -1.54
CA VAL A 207 22.53 -4.93 -1.12
C VAL A 207 23.40 -6.15 -1.39
N MET A 208 22.90 -7.36 -1.15
CA MET A 208 23.69 -8.58 -1.27
C MET A 208 23.82 -9.10 -2.71
N LYS A 209 22.76 -8.98 -3.52
CA LYS A 209 22.65 -9.62 -4.83
C LYS A 209 22.32 -8.66 -5.99
N GLY A 210 21.95 -7.42 -5.66
CA GLY A 210 21.63 -6.39 -6.64
C GLY A 210 20.15 -6.30 -6.99
N LEU A 211 19.84 -5.30 -7.82
CA LEU A 211 18.47 -4.92 -8.19
C LEU A 211 17.76 -5.97 -9.03
N SER A 212 18.49 -6.70 -9.87
CA SER A 212 17.91 -7.75 -10.73
C SER A 212 17.31 -8.89 -9.90
N GLU A 213 18.04 -9.37 -8.90
CA GLU A 213 17.54 -10.41 -7.99
C GLU A 213 16.37 -9.92 -7.15
N ASN A 214 16.40 -8.66 -6.70
CA ASN A 214 15.25 -8.05 -6.02
C ASN A 214 14.02 -8.00 -6.95
N GLY A 215 14.20 -7.69 -8.22
CA GLY A 215 13.10 -7.69 -9.20
C GLY A 215 12.45 -9.07 -9.34
N ILE A 216 13.25 -10.14 -9.41
CA ILE A 216 12.77 -11.53 -9.47
C ILE A 216 12.04 -11.89 -8.17
N TYR A 217 12.61 -11.55 -7.03
CA TYR A 217 12.04 -11.82 -5.72
C TYR A 217 10.68 -11.11 -5.53
N SER A 218 10.59 -9.85 -5.93
CA SER A 218 9.35 -9.06 -5.85
C SER A 218 8.24 -9.62 -6.75
N VAL A 219 8.60 -10.18 -7.92
CA VAL A 219 7.64 -10.91 -8.75
C VAL A 219 7.21 -12.21 -8.08
N SER A 220 8.12 -12.91 -7.38
CA SER A 220 7.80 -14.12 -6.63
C SER A 220 6.72 -13.90 -5.57
N TYR A 221 6.69 -12.71 -4.94
CA TYR A 221 5.68 -12.30 -3.97
C TYR A 221 4.27 -12.15 -4.56
N LYS A 222 4.14 -12.00 -5.88
CA LYS A 222 2.81 -11.87 -6.52
C LYS A 222 1.96 -13.13 -6.42
N ILE A 223 2.60 -14.30 -6.32
CA ILE A 223 1.88 -15.57 -6.18
C ILE A 223 1.32 -15.71 -4.75
N PRO A 224 2.13 -15.58 -3.69
CA PRO A 224 1.63 -15.56 -2.30
C PRO A 224 0.61 -14.47 -2.02
N SER A 225 0.66 -13.32 -2.71
CA SER A 225 -0.28 -12.22 -2.49
C SER A 225 -1.75 -12.60 -2.71
N VAL A 226 -2.02 -13.65 -3.51
CA VAL A 226 -3.37 -14.19 -3.68
C VAL A 226 -3.87 -14.82 -2.37
N LEU A 227 -3.00 -15.54 -1.66
CA LEU A 227 -3.32 -16.10 -0.33
C LEU A 227 -3.57 -15.00 0.70
N ASN A 228 -2.77 -13.93 0.68
CA ASN A 228 -2.98 -12.78 1.56
C ASN A 228 -4.35 -12.11 1.35
N VAL A 229 -4.85 -12.05 0.11
CA VAL A 229 -6.22 -11.55 -0.16
C VAL A 229 -7.27 -12.45 0.49
N VAL A 230 -7.15 -13.77 0.32
CA VAL A 230 -8.07 -14.74 0.94
C VAL A 230 -8.04 -14.61 2.48
N GLN A 231 -6.85 -14.53 3.07
CA GLN A 231 -6.66 -14.33 4.51
C GLN A 231 -7.31 -13.03 4.99
N THR A 232 -7.12 -11.93 4.27
CA THR A 232 -7.69 -10.63 4.63
C THR A 232 -9.22 -10.66 4.61
N ILE A 233 -9.83 -11.27 3.58
CA ILE A 233 -11.29 -11.42 3.47
C ILE A 233 -11.82 -12.25 4.63
N PHE A 234 -11.16 -13.39 4.91
CA PHE A 234 -11.54 -14.24 6.04
C PHE A 234 -11.44 -13.49 7.37
N SER A 235 -10.31 -12.83 7.63
CA SER A 235 -10.07 -12.09 8.88
C SER A 235 -11.11 -11.00 9.12
N GLN A 236 -11.53 -10.27 8.08
CA GLN A 236 -12.57 -9.24 8.20
C GLN A 236 -13.92 -9.83 8.61
N ALA A 237 -14.31 -10.97 8.04
CA ALA A 237 -15.54 -11.68 8.41
C ALA A 237 -15.42 -12.31 9.79
N TRP A 238 -14.25 -12.91 10.09
CA TRP A 238 -13.97 -13.62 11.32
C TRP A 238 -14.04 -12.75 12.56
N ILE A 239 -13.45 -11.53 12.52
CA ILE A 239 -13.46 -10.62 13.67
C ILE A 239 -14.87 -10.38 14.21
N MET A 240 -15.83 -10.13 13.30
CA MET A 240 -17.23 -9.89 13.71
C MET A 240 -17.89 -11.13 14.30
N SER A 241 -17.67 -12.30 13.67
CA SER A 241 -18.24 -13.58 14.12
C SER A 241 -17.61 -14.05 15.43
N ALA A 242 -16.29 -13.90 15.58
CA ALA A 242 -15.57 -14.30 16.80
C ALA A 242 -15.99 -13.48 18.03
N VAL A 243 -16.17 -12.16 17.87
CA VAL A 243 -16.67 -11.30 18.98
C VAL A 243 -18.08 -11.71 19.42
N LYS A 244 -18.94 -12.04 18.45
CA LYS A 244 -20.30 -12.51 18.77
C LYS A 244 -20.29 -13.86 19.49
N ALA A 245 -19.57 -14.85 18.94
CA ALA A 245 -19.45 -16.17 19.52
C ALA A 245 -18.80 -16.16 20.93
N TYR A 246 -17.81 -15.29 21.15
CA TYR A 246 -17.21 -15.10 22.47
C TYR A 246 -18.22 -14.58 23.50
N ASN A 247 -19.05 -13.59 23.12
CA ASN A 247 -20.10 -13.06 24.00
C ASN A 247 -21.20 -14.09 24.29
N GLU A 248 -21.48 -15.01 23.37
CA GLU A 248 -22.46 -16.07 23.51
C GLU A 248 -21.86 -17.36 24.11
N GLN A 249 -20.56 -17.33 24.50
CA GLN A 249 -19.80 -18.46 25.09
C GLN A 249 -19.71 -19.69 24.17
N GLU A 250 -19.70 -19.50 22.86
CA GLU A 250 -19.60 -20.55 21.85
C GLU A 250 -18.13 -20.92 21.55
N GLU A 251 -17.40 -21.43 22.54
CA GLU A 251 -15.99 -21.80 22.39
C GLU A 251 -15.75 -22.88 21.34
N GLU A 252 -16.68 -23.82 21.24
CA GLU A 252 -16.61 -24.93 20.26
C GLU A 252 -16.69 -24.40 18.83
N PHE A 253 -17.55 -23.44 18.57
CA PHE A 253 -17.66 -22.77 17.26
C PHE A 253 -16.35 -22.08 16.89
N ILE A 254 -15.71 -21.37 17.82
CA ILE A 254 -14.44 -20.69 17.61
C ILE A 254 -13.35 -21.71 17.25
N SER A 255 -13.23 -22.79 18.04
CA SER A 255 -12.24 -23.83 17.83
C SER A 255 -12.43 -24.56 16.50
N GLN A 256 -13.66 -24.91 16.16
CA GLN A 256 -13.98 -25.66 14.94
C GLN A 256 -13.77 -24.81 13.70
N THR A 257 -14.16 -23.53 13.73
CA THR A 257 -13.94 -22.61 12.62
C THR A 257 -12.45 -22.39 12.38
N TYR A 258 -11.65 -22.20 13.44
CA TYR A 258 -10.21 -22.05 13.33
C TYR A 258 -9.54 -23.29 12.71
N LYS A 259 -9.92 -24.50 13.15
CA LYS A 259 -9.40 -25.76 12.59
C LYS A 259 -9.76 -25.91 11.11
N THR A 260 -11.01 -25.60 10.77
CA THR A 260 -11.49 -25.69 9.37
C THR A 260 -10.76 -24.68 8.48
N TYR A 261 -10.62 -23.44 8.95
CA TYR A 261 -9.89 -22.41 8.23
C TYR A 261 -8.43 -22.85 7.97
N ASN A 262 -7.71 -23.30 9.00
CA ASN A 262 -6.32 -23.74 8.84
C ASN A 262 -6.21 -24.90 7.86
N CYS A 263 -7.11 -25.89 7.93
CA CYS A 263 -7.12 -27.02 7.01
C CYS A 263 -7.30 -26.56 5.57
N VAL A 264 -8.30 -25.74 5.31
CA VAL A 264 -8.58 -25.19 3.96
C VAL A 264 -7.43 -24.33 3.47
N PHE A 265 -6.87 -23.49 4.34
CA PHE A 265 -5.80 -22.57 3.97
C PHE A 265 -4.49 -23.30 3.63
N VAL A 266 -4.14 -24.34 4.41
CA VAL A 266 -2.99 -25.23 4.13
C VAL A 266 -3.21 -26.01 2.83
N LEU A 267 -4.42 -26.52 2.59
CA LEU A 267 -4.74 -27.20 1.32
C LEU A 267 -4.59 -26.26 0.11
N LEU A 268 -5.14 -25.04 0.19
CA LEU A 268 -4.99 -24.04 -0.86
C LEU A 268 -3.52 -23.70 -1.11
N CYS A 269 -2.75 -23.47 -0.05
CA CYS A 269 -1.32 -23.21 -0.14
C CYS A 269 -0.59 -24.38 -0.83
N SER A 270 -0.87 -25.62 -0.43
CA SER A 270 -0.25 -26.82 -1.00
C SER A 270 -0.56 -26.99 -2.49
N ILE A 271 -1.82 -26.75 -2.88
CA ILE A 271 -2.23 -26.79 -4.29
C ILE A 271 -1.45 -25.74 -5.10
N ILE A 272 -1.39 -24.49 -4.62
CA ILE A 272 -0.67 -23.42 -5.33
C ILE A 272 0.82 -23.75 -5.41
N ILE A 273 1.44 -24.33 -4.36
CA ILE A 273 2.84 -24.76 -4.38
C ILE A 273 3.07 -25.81 -5.47
N ILE A 274 2.23 -26.83 -5.56
CA ILE A 274 2.33 -27.87 -6.59
C ILE A 274 2.28 -27.26 -8.00
N PHE A 275 1.38 -26.33 -8.21
CA PHE A 275 1.19 -25.68 -9.50
C PHE A 275 2.05 -24.44 -9.73
N THR A 276 2.92 -24.04 -8.77
CA THR A 276 3.73 -22.80 -8.86
C THR A 276 4.52 -22.72 -10.16
N LYS A 277 5.15 -23.81 -10.57
CA LYS A 277 5.94 -23.86 -11.80
C LYS A 277 5.09 -23.60 -13.05
N LEU A 278 3.88 -24.14 -13.10
CA LEU A 278 2.94 -23.93 -14.18
C LEU A 278 2.39 -22.50 -14.16
N ILE A 279 1.98 -22.03 -12.99
CA ILE A 279 1.46 -20.67 -12.78
C ILE A 279 2.50 -19.63 -13.22
N THR A 280 3.75 -19.81 -12.77
CA THR A 280 4.83 -18.88 -13.16
C THR A 280 5.08 -18.91 -14.67
N LYS A 281 5.07 -20.09 -15.30
CA LYS A 281 5.24 -20.22 -16.75
C LYS A 281 4.17 -19.47 -17.56
N ILE A 282 2.94 -19.42 -17.05
CA ILE A 282 1.81 -18.75 -17.72
C ILE A 282 1.86 -17.24 -17.48
N LEU A 283 2.10 -16.82 -16.23
CA LEU A 283 1.92 -15.43 -15.80
C LEU A 283 3.17 -14.57 -15.96
N VAL A 284 4.37 -15.17 -16.00
CA VAL A 284 5.64 -14.47 -15.89
C VAL A 284 6.49 -14.67 -17.14
N ALA A 285 7.22 -13.64 -17.54
CA ALA A 285 8.13 -13.72 -18.71
C ALA A 285 9.41 -14.51 -18.38
N ASN A 286 10.16 -14.92 -19.43
CA ASN A 286 11.31 -15.81 -19.33
C ASN A 286 12.37 -15.37 -18.33
N ASP A 287 12.74 -14.09 -18.30
CA ASP A 287 13.75 -13.54 -17.40
C ASP A 287 13.36 -13.62 -15.92
N PHE A 288 12.05 -13.56 -15.65
CA PHE A 288 11.50 -13.69 -14.31
C PHE A 288 11.06 -15.12 -13.96
N TYR A 289 11.20 -16.07 -14.88
CA TYR A 289 10.69 -17.43 -14.66
C TYR A 289 11.28 -18.09 -13.43
N ILE A 290 12.53 -17.79 -13.09
CA ILE A 290 13.21 -18.31 -11.90
C ILE A 290 12.46 -18.00 -10.57
N ALA A 291 11.53 -17.04 -10.58
CA ALA A 291 10.66 -16.69 -9.47
C ALA A 291 9.90 -17.89 -8.88
N TRP A 292 9.63 -18.95 -9.68
CA TRP A 292 8.98 -20.15 -9.21
C TRP A 292 9.77 -20.86 -8.09
N LYS A 293 11.10 -20.68 -8.01
CA LYS A 293 11.94 -21.28 -6.97
C LYS A 293 11.74 -20.62 -5.60
N TYR A 294 11.43 -19.33 -5.56
CA TYR A 294 11.26 -18.56 -4.33
C TYR A 294 9.82 -18.57 -3.82
N ALA A 295 8.85 -18.59 -4.72
CA ALA A 295 7.43 -18.51 -4.38
C ALA A 295 6.94 -19.57 -3.37
N PRO A 296 7.36 -20.85 -3.41
CA PRO A 296 6.95 -21.85 -2.40
C PRO A 296 7.34 -21.48 -0.97
N PHE A 297 8.57 -20.97 -0.77
CA PHE A 297 9.03 -20.56 0.56
C PHE A 297 8.24 -19.33 1.06
N LEU A 298 7.95 -18.40 0.18
CA LEU A 298 7.13 -17.23 0.51
C LEU A 298 5.68 -17.61 0.80
N MET A 299 5.14 -18.64 0.15
CA MET A 299 3.81 -19.16 0.46
C MET A 299 3.75 -19.83 1.83
N ILE A 300 4.78 -20.58 2.19
CA ILE A 300 4.87 -21.16 3.53
C ILE A 300 4.91 -20.05 4.59
N SER A 301 5.64 -18.95 4.37
CA SER A 301 5.68 -17.83 5.33
C SER A 301 4.30 -17.21 5.57
N VAL A 302 3.44 -17.15 4.56
CA VAL A 302 2.07 -16.61 4.70
C VAL A 302 1.18 -17.47 5.61
N LEU A 303 1.48 -18.76 5.80
CA LEU A 303 0.75 -19.62 6.75
C LEU A 303 0.96 -19.21 8.21
N PHE A 304 2.04 -18.49 8.51
CA PHE A 304 2.43 -18.08 9.87
C PHE A 304 2.18 -16.59 10.16
N THR A 305 1.54 -15.88 9.25
CA THR A 305 1.15 -14.47 9.41
C THR A 305 -0.34 -14.32 9.66
#